data_3aec9bdc6c3163d52d22013d06135841
#
_entry.id   3aec9bdc6c3163d52d22013d06135841
#
_cell.length_a   1.000
_cell.length_b   1.000
_cell.length_c   1.000
_cell.angle_alpha   90.00
_cell.angle_beta   90.00
_cell.angle_gamma   90.00
#
_symmetry.space_group_name_H-M   'P 1'
#
loop_
_entity.id
_entity.type
_entity.pdbx_description
1 polymer ?
#
loop_
_entity_poly.entity_id
_entity_poly.type
_entity_poly.pdbx_seq_one_letter_code
_entity_poly.pdbx_strand_id
1 'polypeptide(L)'
;KGTLVSNKWLPPTELWVNGVDILDPSATLPTGVSYNTETGVLTLNGVTINTASDSSSDSGIYADNALTIELKGKNSLVGEGAECGIFLDNGSLTLSGDGSLEVSGNACGIAAYAGVSVEDSVSELTVSGAYEAFSASDGAPITIGETEYDPYSDLLQLVTVKKGTLVSNKWLPPTELWV
;
A
#
# COMPACT_ATOMS: atom_id res chain seq x y z
N LYS A 1 10.86 8.20 -35.76
CA LYS A 1 9.99 7.13 -35.21
C LYS A 1 10.81 6.43 -34.15
N GLY A 2 10.64 6.79 -32.87
CA GLY A 2 11.24 6.10 -31.74
C GLY A 2 10.45 4.84 -31.47
N THR A 3 11.13 3.70 -31.46
CA THR A 3 10.57 2.42 -31.05
C THR A 3 10.70 2.34 -29.52
N LEU A 4 9.60 2.28 -28.78
CA LEU A 4 9.60 1.94 -27.35
C LEU A 4 10.15 0.52 -27.19
N VAL A 5 11.31 0.39 -26.59
CA VAL A 5 11.97 -0.88 -26.33
C VAL A 5 11.68 -1.33 -24.89
N SER A 6 10.45 -1.71 -24.59
CA SER A 6 9.91 -2.26 -23.35
C SER A 6 9.66 -1.27 -22.20
N ASN A 7 8.39 -1.18 -21.76
CA ASN A 7 8.01 -0.80 -20.40
C ASN A 7 8.34 -1.98 -19.47
N LYS A 8 9.60 -2.17 -19.14
CA LYS A 8 9.96 -3.12 -18.12
C LYS A 8 9.87 -2.36 -16.79
N TRP A 9 8.95 -2.75 -15.93
CA TRP A 9 8.91 -2.30 -14.55
C TRP A 9 10.27 -2.56 -13.92
N LEU A 10 10.90 -1.53 -13.37
CA LEU A 10 12.10 -1.70 -12.58
C LEU A 10 11.69 -2.22 -11.22
N PRO A 11 12.18 -3.37 -10.78
CA PRO A 11 11.94 -3.84 -9.42
C PRO A 11 12.52 -2.82 -8.43
N PRO A 12 12.01 -2.78 -7.19
CA PRO A 12 12.57 -1.92 -6.16
C PRO A 12 14.04 -2.29 -5.92
N THR A 13 14.86 -1.26 -5.70
CA THR A 13 16.25 -1.39 -5.23
C THR A 13 16.35 -1.19 -3.73
N GLU A 14 15.30 -0.66 -3.11
CA GLU A 14 15.06 -0.57 -1.68
C GLU A 14 13.66 -1.09 -1.38
N LEU A 15 13.56 -2.09 -0.51
CA LEU A 15 12.30 -2.68 -0.06
C LEU A 15 12.38 -3.01 1.44
N TRP A 16 11.60 -2.30 2.22
CA TRP A 16 11.55 -2.46 3.67
C TRP A 16 10.17 -2.89 4.13
N VAL A 17 10.10 -3.85 5.01
CA VAL A 17 8.87 -4.30 5.66
C VAL A 17 9.10 -4.35 7.17
N ASN A 18 8.36 -3.53 7.91
CA ASN A 18 8.52 -3.40 9.37
C ASN A 18 9.97 -3.14 9.82
N GLY A 19 10.66 -2.26 9.10
CA GLY A 19 12.07 -1.91 9.37
C GLY A 19 13.11 -2.98 8.98
N VAL A 20 12.70 -4.06 8.32
CA VAL A 20 13.59 -5.11 7.79
C VAL A 20 13.82 -4.88 6.30
N ASP A 21 15.09 -4.82 5.88
CA ASP A 21 15.46 -4.81 4.47
C ASP A 21 15.19 -6.19 3.85
N ILE A 22 14.18 -6.24 2.98
CA ILE A 22 13.72 -7.49 2.34
C ILE A 22 14.70 -7.97 1.26
N LEU A 23 15.52 -7.06 0.72
CA LEU A 23 16.49 -7.37 -0.34
C LEU A 23 17.84 -7.85 0.22
N ASP A 24 18.08 -7.70 1.52
CA ASP A 24 19.26 -8.28 2.18
C ASP A 24 19.10 -9.80 2.31
N PRO A 25 19.93 -10.62 1.62
CA PRO A 25 19.84 -12.06 1.70
C PRO A 25 20.17 -12.66 3.08
N SER A 26 20.74 -11.84 3.97
CA SER A 26 21.04 -12.23 5.36
C SER A 26 19.94 -11.85 6.35
N ALA A 27 18.96 -11.06 5.93
CA ALA A 27 17.89 -10.61 6.81
C ALA A 27 16.92 -11.76 7.17
N THR A 28 16.46 -11.72 8.43
CA THR A 28 15.35 -12.58 8.86
C THR A 28 14.05 -11.88 8.55
N LEU A 29 13.33 -12.39 7.55
CA LEU A 29 12.06 -11.79 7.12
C LEU A 29 10.99 -11.91 8.21
N PRO A 30 10.08 -10.93 8.34
CA PRO A 30 8.93 -11.03 9.22
C PRO A 30 8.07 -12.26 8.86
N THR A 31 7.46 -12.88 9.87
CA THR A 31 6.61 -14.05 9.66
C THR A 31 5.46 -13.74 8.69
N GLY A 32 5.29 -14.59 7.69
CA GLY A 32 4.27 -14.42 6.66
C GLY A 32 4.68 -13.51 5.49
N VAL A 33 5.89 -12.93 5.54
CA VAL A 33 6.44 -12.11 4.46
C VAL A 33 7.39 -12.95 3.61
N SER A 34 7.26 -12.86 2.29
CA SER A 34 8.23 -13.40 1.33
C SER A 34 8.31 -12.52 0.09
N TYR A 35 9.49 -12.46 -0.53
CA TYR A 35 9.70 -11.69 -1.75
C TYR A 35 10.31 -12.59 -2.84
N ASN A 36 9.73 -12.55 -4.02
CA ASN A 36 10.25 -13.25 -5.18
C ASN A 36 11.02 -12.26 -6.06
N THR A 37 12.34 -12.36 -6.07
CA THR A 37 13.23 -11.47 -6.83
C THR A 37 13.12 -11.62 -8.34
N GLU A 38 12.64 -12.78 -8.85
CA GLU A 38 12.47 -13.01 -10.29
C GLU A 38 11.21 -12.32 -10.82
N THR A 39 10.12 -12.30 -10.01
CA THR A 39 8.83 -11.73 -10.40
C THR A 39 8.60 -10.33 -9.83
N GLY A 40 9.37 -9.91 -8.82
CA GLY A 40 9.18 -8.63 -8.13
C GLY A 40 7.93 -8.60 -7.24
N VAL A 41 7.44 -9.76 -6.79
CA VAL A 41 6.22 -9.87 -5.99
C VAL A 41 6.55 -10.06 -4.52
N LEU A 42 6.02 -9.17 -3.68
CA LEU A 42 5.99 -9.29 -2.23
C LEU A 42 4.71 -10.02 -1.82
N THR A 43 4.83 -11.16 -1.16
CA THR A 43 3.66 -11.89 -0.65
C THR A 43 3.49 -11.60 0.85
N LEU A 44 2.27 -11.22 1.25
CA LEU A 44 1.85 -11.09 2.64
C LEU A 44 0.83 -12.20 2.95
N ASN A 45 1.16 -13.06 3.91
CA ASN A 45 0.30 -14.20 4.29
C ASN A 45 0.05 -14.23 5.81
N GLY A 46 -1.06 -13.66 6.23
CA GLY A 46 -1.44 -13.56 7.64
C GLY A 46 -0.51 -12.65 8.45
N VAL A 47 -0.01 -11.57 7.84
CA VAL A 47 0.94 -10.65 8.44
C VAL A 47 0.23 -9.65 9.35
N THR A 48 0.82 -9.40 10.53
CA THR A 48 0.44 -8.28 11.39
C THR A 48 1.66 -7.43 11.66
N ILE A 49 1.63 -6.19 11.19
CA ILE A 49 2.67 -5.18 11.39
C ILE A 49 2.07 -4.03 12.20
N ASN A 50 2.80 -3.63 13.24
CA ASN A 50 2.48 -2.47 14.05
C ASN A 50 3.73 -1.60 14.12
N THR A 51 3.80 -0.59 13.26
CA THR A 51 4.98 0.27 13.14
C THR A 51 4.95 1.31 14.24
N ALA A 52 5.89 1.22 15.18
CA ALA A 52 6.13 2.28 16.16
C ALA A 52 6.89 3.44 15.51
N SER A 53 6.74 4.63 16.06
CA SER A 53 7.27 5.92 15.56
C SER A 53 8.81 6.06 15.53
N ASP A 54 9.55 5.02 15.85
CA ASP A 54 11.01 5.02 15.95
C ASP A 54 11.70 4.12 14.91
N SER A 55 10.95 3.58 13.95
CA SER A 55 11.54 2.81 12.84
C SER A 55 12.18 3.76 11.82
N SER A 56 13.33 3.36 11.29
CA SER A 56 14.12 4.11 10.30
C SER A 56 13.40 4.30 8.94
N SER A 57 12.26 3.66 8.76
CA SER A 57 11.32 3.91 7.65
C SER A 57 10.00 4.39 8.25
N ASP A 58 9.56 5.59 7.86
CA ASP A 58 8.30 6.19 8.31
C ASP A 58 7.05 5.45 7.77
N SER A 59 7.16 4.16 7.44
CA SER A 59 6.09 3.35 6.83
C SER A 59 6.18 1.88 7.24
N GLY A 60 5.04 1.20 7.28
CA GLY A 60 4.98 -0.25 7.51
C GLY A 60 5.61 -1.05 6.36
N ILE A 61 5.41 -0.59 5.13
CA ILE A 61 6.10 -1.04 3.92
C ILE A 61 6.61 0.18 3.16
N TYR A 62 7.89 0.15 2.79
CA TYR A 62 8.52 1.15 1.94
C TYR A 62 9.14 0.49 0.71
N ALA A 63 8.98 1.11 -0.46
CA ALA A 63 9.73 0.77 -1.67
C ALA A 63 10.08 2.02 -2.46
N ASP A 64 11.27 2.03 -3.09
CA ASP A 64 11.73 3.14 -3.93
C ASP A 64 11.14 3.13 -5.35
N ASN A 65 10.58 2.00 -5.78
CA ASN A 65 10.01 1.79 -7.12
C ASN A 65 8.68 1.03 -7.07
N ALA A 66 8.17 0.64 -8.24
CA ALA A 66 6.93 -0.10 -8.37
C ALA A 66 6.96 -1.43 -7.63
N LEU A 67 5.87 -1.76 -6.95
CA LEU A 67 5.73 -2.97 -6.16
C LEU A 67 4.39 -3.66 -6.45
N THR A 68 4.43 -4.97 -6.59
CA THR A 68 3.24 -5.82 -6.55
C THR A 68 3.19 -6.53 -5.20
N ILE A 69 2.08 -6.41 -4.48
CA ILE A 69 1.82 -7.14 -3.24
C ILE A 69 0.73 -8.18 -3.50
N GLU A 70 1.08 -9.46 -3.32
CA GLU A 70 0.12 -10.55 -3.33
C GLU A 70 -0.38 -10.81 -1.90
N LEU A 71 -1.68 -10.68 -1.69
CA LEU A 71 -2.33 -10.87 -0.41
C LEU A 71 -2.85 -12.30 -0.26
N LYS A 72 -2.48 -12.98 0.82
CA LYS A 72 -2.99 -14.28 1.24
C LYS A 72 -3.47 -14.22 2.69
N GLY A 73 -4.63 -14.79 2.98
CA GLY A 73 -5.20 -14.73 4.32
C GLY A 73 -5.56 -13.29 4.75
N LYS A 74 -5.52 -13.03 6.05
CA LYS A 74 -5.87 -11.74 6.63
C LYS A 74 -4.61 -11.00 7.08
N ASN A 75 -4.38 -9.81 6.53
CA ASN A 75 -3.21 -8.98 6.81
C ASN A 75 -3.63 -7.66 7.45
N SER A 76 -2.80 -7.14 8.35
CA SER A 76 -3.01 -5.87 9.04
C SER A 76 -1.69 -5.12 9.16
N LEU A 77 -1.68 -3.88 8.67
CA LEU A 77 -0.56 -2.94 8.77
C LEU A 77 -1.07 -1.67 9.46
N VAL A 78 -0.75 -1.52 10.74
CA VAL A 78 -1.15 -0.35 11.52
C VAL A 78 0.08 0.50 11.80
N GLY A 79 0.11 1.68 11.19
CA GLY A 79 1.18 2.66 11.34
C GLY A 79 0.85 3.71 12.39
N GLU A 80 0.73 3.36 13.69
CA GLU A 80 0.43 4.33 14.75
C GLU A 80 1.50 5.43 14.89
N GLY A 81 2.71 5.19 14.40
CA GLY A 81 3.80 6.16 14.37
C GLY A 81 4.26 6.53 12.96
N ALA A 82 3.82 5.78 11.96
CA ALA A 82 4.25 5.97 10.58
C ALA A 82 3.41 7.02 9.86
N GLU A 83 4.04 7.81 8.99
CA GLU A 83 3.34 8.78 8.15
C GLU A 83 2.32 8.08 7.25
N CYS A 84 2.72 6.99 6.58
CA CYS A 84 1.85 6.13 5.78
C CYS A 84 2.00 4.65 6.16
N GLY A 85 0.95 3.85 6.04
CA GLY A 85 1.03 2.41 6.24
C GLY A 85 1.87 1.73 5.16
N ILE A 86 1.69 2.14 3.89
CA ILE A 86 2.50 1.74 2.74
C ILE A 86 2.95 3.01 2.00
N PHE A 87 4.24 3.10 1.69
CA PHE A 87 4.81 4.24 0.94
C PHE A 87 5.71 3.77 -0.21
N LEU A 88 5.38 4.18 -1.44
CA LEU A 88 6.20 3.99 -2.63
C LEU A 88 6.65 5.36 -3.18
N ASP A 89 7.96 5.60 -3.16
CA ASP A 89 8.54 6.92 -3.49
C ASP A 89 8.42 7.27 -4.98
N ASN A 90 8.66 6.33 -5.89
CA ASN A 90 8.66 6.61 -7.35
C ASN A 90 7.84 5.62 -8.18
N GLY A 91 7.09 4.72 -7.58
CA GLY A 91 6.42 3.65 -8.32
C GLY A 91 4.92 3.60 -8.12
N SER A 92 4.28 2.71 -8.86
CA SER A 92 2.90 2.32 -8.64
C SER A 92 2.80 1.08 -7.77
N LEU A 93 1.76 1.01 -6.96
CA LEU A 93 1.42 -0.16 -6.17
C LEU A 93 0.34 -0.98 -6.88
N THR A 94 0.55 -2.29 -7.00
CA THR A 94 -0.51 -3.24 -7.38
C THR A 94 -0.82 -4.15 -6.19
N LEU A 95 -2.08 -4.21 -5.78
CA LEU A 95 -2.59 -5.15 -4.79
C LEU A 95 -3.36 -6.25 -5.49
N SER A 96 -2.96 -7.51 -5.27
CA SER A 96 -3.52 -8.70 -5.89
C SER A 96 -3.67 -9.84 -4.87
N GLY A 97 -4.19 -10.99 -5.32
CA GLY A 97 -4.39 -12.16 -4.46
C GLY A 97 -5.77 -12.19 -3.81
N ASP A 98 -6.10 -13.29 -3.14
CA ASP A 98 -7.43 -13.56 -2.58
C ASP A 98 -7.54 -13.22 -1.07
N GLY A 99 -6.48 -12.68 -0.50
CA GLY A 99 -6.43 -12.25 0.89
C GLY A 99 -7.12 -10.91 1.15
N SER A 100 -7.06 -10.47 2.39
CA SER A 100 -7.52 -9.14 2.83
C SER A 100 -6.38 -8.34 3.43
N LEU A 101 -6.53 -6.99 3.38
CA LEU A 101 -5.60 -6.06 3.98
C LEU A 101 -6.36 -4.94 4.69
N GLU A 102 -6.01 -4.72 5.96
CA GLU A 102 -6.32 -3.50 6.68
C GLU A 102 -5.03 -2.70 6.82
N VAL A 103 -5.01 -1.45 6.35
CA VAL A 103 -3.84 -0.59 6.38
C VAL A 103 -4.19 0.80 6.84
N SER A 104 -3.39 1.34 7.76
CA SER A 104 -3.55 2.69 8.29
C SER A 104 -2.21 3.38 8.50
N GLY A 105 -2.22 4.72 8.44
CA GLY A 105 -1.09 5.58 8.80
C GLY A 105 -1.56 6.88 9.43
N ASN A 106 -0.64 7.65 10.03
CA ASN A 106 -0.96 8.92 10.66
C ASN A 106 -1.39 10.00 9.67
N ALA A 107 -0.79 10.04 8.49
CA ALA A 107 -1.17 10.96 7.43
C ALA A 107 -2.05 10.25 6.40
N CYS A 108 -1.54 9.19 5.80
CA CYS A 108 -2.22 8.42 4.77
C CYS A 108 -2.13 6.91 5.02
N GLY A 109 -3.10 6.15 4.53
CA GLY A 109 -3.04 4.70 4.58
C GLY A 109 -2.03 4.15 3.58
N ILE A 110 -2.18 4.52 2.31
CA ILE A 110 -1.32 4.11 1.20
C ILE A 110 -0.91 5.34 0.39
N ALA A 111 0.40 5.54 0.22
CA ALA A 111 0.96 6.50 -0.73
C ALA A 111 1.76 5.78 -1.81
N ALA A 112 1.47 6.07 -3.08
CA ALA A 112 2.23 5.57 -4.20
C ALA A 112 2.30 6.63 -5.30
N TYR A 113 3.51 7.12 -5.58
CA TYR A 113 3.74 8.27 -6.47
C TYR A 113 3.07 8.11 -7.85
N ALA A 114 3.12 6.92 -8.45
CA ALA A 114 2.55 6.63 -9.76
C ALA A 114 1.17 5.94 -9.71
N GLY A 115 0.48 6.02 -8.55
CA GLY A 115 -0.87 5.50 -8.38
C GLY A 115 -0.96 4.09 -7.79
N VAL A 116 -2.19 3.66 -7.53
CA VAL A 116 -2.49 2.35 -6.93
C VAL A 116 -3.49 1.61 -7.81
N SER A 117 -3.27 0.31 -7.99
CA SER A 117 -4.22 -0.61 -8.62
C SER A 117 -4.64 -1.69 -7.64
N VAL A 118 -5.93 -1.84 -7.42
CA VAL A 118 -6.54 -2.88 -6.58
C VAL A 118 -7.31 -3.85 -7.47
N GLU A 119 -6.80 -5.07 -7.60
CA GLU A 119 -7.42 -6.09 -8.45
C GLU A 119 -8.71 -6.67 -7.83
N ASP A 120 -9.60 -7.20 -8.68
CA ASP A 120 -10.85 -7.86 -8.29
C ASP A 120 -10.62 -9.13 -7.45
N SER A 121 -9.42 -9.68 -7.51
CA SER A 121 -9.02 -10.84 -6.71
C SER A 121 -8.95 -10.53 -5.21
N VAL A 122 -8.66 -9.28 -4.83
CA VAL A 122 -8.54 -8.86 -3.42
C VAL A 122 -9.88 -8.98 -2.72
N SER A 123 -9.95 -9.84 -1.68
CA SER A 123 -11.22 -10.14 -1.01
C SER A 123 -11.80 -8.95 -0.27
N GLU A 124 -10.95 -8.21 0.46
CA GLU A 124 -11.29 -6.98 1.17
C GLU A 124 -10.04 -6.14 1.39
N LEU A 125 -10.15 -4.84 1.15
CA LEU A 125 -9.15 -3.84 1.45
C LEU A 125 -9.80 -2.73 2.27
N THR A 126 -9.25 -2.42 3.46
CA THR A 126 -9.61 -1.24 4.23
C THR A 126 -8.39 -0.35 4.39
N VAL A 127 -8.50 0.89 3.94
CA VAL A 127 -7.42 1.88 3.95
C VAL A 127 -7.88 3.10 4.73
N SER A 128 -7.05 3.58 5.66
CA SER A 128 -7.35 4.78 6.41
C SER A 128 -6.13 5.64 6.71
N GLY A 129 -6.33 6.95 6.75
CA GLY A 129 -5.35 7.94 7.18
C GLY A 129 -6.05 9.17 7.75
N ALA A 130 -5.36 9.94 8.60
CA ALA A 130 -5.96 11.12 9.23
C ALA A 130 -6.29 12.23 8.22
N TYR A 131 -5.54 12.30 7.11
CA TYR A 131 -5.81 13.26 6.03
C TYR A 131 -6.50 12.59 4.84
N GLU A 132 -6.01 11.42 4.42
CA GLU A 132 -6.50 10.71 3.25
C GLU A 132 -6.23 9.20 3.35
N ALA A 133 -7.08 8.37 2.77
CA ALA A 133 -6.84 6.94 2.67
C ALA A 133 -5.71 6.66 1.66
N PHE A 134 -5.80 7.29 0.49
CA PHE A 134 -4.82 7.15 -0.59
C PHE A 134 -4.18 8.48 -0.93
N SER A 135 -2.87 8.46 -1.16
CA SER A 135 -2.08 9.57 -1.70
C SER A 135 -1.36 9.15 -2.97
N ALA A 136 -1.39 10.00 -3.99
CA ALA A 136 -0.66 9.79 -5.24
C ALA A 136 -0.18 11.12 -5.79
N SER A 137 0.74 11.11 -6.77
CA SER A 137 1.11 12.35 -7.45
C SER A 137 -0.06 12.89 -8.28
N ASP A 138 0.00 14.20 -8.59
CA ASP A 138 -1.03 14.87 -9.38
C ASP A 138 -1.26 14.14 -10.72
N GLY A 139 -2.50 13.71 -10.94
CA GLY A 139 -2.91 12.95 -12.12
C GLY A 139 -2.62 11.45 -12.10
N ALA A 140 -2.06 10.89 -11.05
CA ALA A 140 -1.90 9.44 -10.91
C ALA A 140 -3.17 8.81 -10.33
N PRO A 141 -3.79 7.83 -11.02
CA PRO A 141 -5.09 7.29 -10.61
C PRO A 141 -4.97 6.28 -9.47
N ILE A 142 -6.05 6.16 -8.70
CA ILE A 142 -6.33 5.00 -7.87
C ILE A 142 -7.35 4.14 -8.62
N THR A 143 -6.92 3.00 -9.13
CA THR A 143 -7.78 2.07 -9.87
C THR A 143 -8.31 1.00 -8.95
N ILE A 144 -9.62 0.86 -8.86
CA ILE A 144 -10.30 -0.18 -8.07
C ILE A 144 -11.15 -1.01 -9.02
N GLY A 145 -10.75 -2.25 -9.26
CA GLY A 145 -11.31 -3.04 -10.35
C GLY A 145 -11.09 -2.35 -11.70
N GLU A 146 -12.16 -2.01 -12.39
CA GLU A 146 -12.12 -1.31 -13.69
C GLU A 146 -12.36 0.21 -13.57
N THR A 147 -12.52 0.75 -12.36
CA THR A 147 -12.86 2.16 -12.14
C THR A 147 -11.67 2.96 -11.62
N GLU A 148 -11.41 4.09 -12.25
CA GLU A 148 -10.40 5.06 -11.82
C GLU A 148 -11.01 6.14 -10.93
N TYR A 149 -10.31 6.50 -9.86
CA TYR A 149 -10.65 7.52 -8.89
C TYR A 149 -9.51 8.53 -8.76
N ASP A 150 -9.86 9.80 -8.62
CA ASP A 150 -8.92 10.83 -8.18
C ASP A 150 -8.76 10.72 -6.66
N PRO A 151 -7.52 10.53 -6.14
CA PRO A 151 -7.31 10.35 -4.69
C PRO A 151 -7.76 11.53 -3.85
N TYR A 152 -7.75 12.74 -4.39
CA TYR A 152 -8.03 13.97 -3.64
C TYR A 152 -9.49 14.44 -3.71
N SER A 153 -10.22 14.07 -4.76
CA SER A 153 -11.62 14.51 -4.95
C SER A 153 -12.62 13.38 -4.74
N ASP A 154 -12.26 12.14 -5.07
CA ASP A 154 -13.17 11.02 -5.10
C ASP A 154 -13.06 10.09 -3.88
N LEU A 155 -11.91 10.08 -3.20
CA LEU A 155 -11.64 9.20 -2.07
C LEU A 155 -11.41 10.01 -0.79
N LEU A 156 -11.91 9.49 0.34
CA LEU A 156 -11.88 10.14 1.64
C LEU A 156 -10.88 9.46 2.58
N GLN A 157 -10.98 9.75 3.88
CA GLN A 157 -10.05 9.27 4.90
C GLN A 157 -10.17 7.78 5.23
N LEU A 158 -11.33 7.17 5.00
CA LEU A 158 -11.58 5.75 5.21
C LEU A 158 -12.28 5.16 3.99
N VAL A 159 -11.57 4.28 3.32
CA VAL A 159 -12.02 3.59 2.11
C VAL A 159 -12.07 2.10 2.36
N THR A 160 -13.15 1.45 1.96
CA THR A 160 -13.27 -0.02 1.97
C THR A 160 -13.64 -0.52 0.58
N VAL A 161 -12.89 -1.47 0.09
CA VAL A 161 -13.06 -2.13 -1.21
C VAL A 161 -13.31 -3.62 -0.96
N LYS A 162 -14.21 -4.23 -1.71
CA LYS A 162 -14.43 -5.68 -1.74
C LYS A 162 -14.51 -6.15 -3.18
N LYS A 163 -13.62 -7.07 -3.55
CA LYS A 163 -13.60 -7.70 -4.88
C LYS A 163 -13.75 -6.65 -6.00
N GLY A 164 -12.81 -5.70 -6.07
CA GLY A 164 -12.79 -4.65 -7.07
C GLY A 164 -13.94 -3.64 -7.01
N THR A 165 -14.69 -3.60 -5.91
CA THR A 165 -15.82 -2.67 -5.77
C THR A 165 -15.65 -1.79 -4.55
N LEU A 166 -15.73 -0.47 -4.71
CA LEU A 166 -15.76 0.50 -3.61
C LEU A 166 -17.08 0.35 -2.83
N VAL A 167 -17.02 -0.09 -1.58
CA VAL A 167 -18.21 -0.35 -0.74
C VAL A 167 -18.41 0.69 0.36
N SER A 168 -17.35 1.40 0.75
CA SER A 168 -17.41 2.48 1.73
C SER A 168 -16.35 3.54 1.43
N ASN A 169 -16.76 4.80 1.59
CA ASN A 169 -15.90 5.97 1.42
C ASN A 169 -16.39 7.05 2.40
N LYS A 170 -15.61 7.34 3.45
CA LYS A 170 -16.06 8.14 4.59
C LYS A 170 -14.97 9.06 5.13
N TRP A 171 -15.39 10.18 5.71
CA TRP A 171 -14.56 10.94 6.64
C TRP A 171 -14.46 10.22 7.97
N LEU A 172 -13.29 10.23 8.58
CA LEU A 172 -13.12 9.77 9.95
C LEU A 172 -13.74 10.79 10.90
N PRO A 173 -14.40 10.36 11.99
CA PRO A 173 -14.88 11.29 12.99
C PRO A 173 -13.67 12.01 13.62
N PRO A 174 -13.79 13.32 13.96
CA PRO A 174 -12.72 14.04 14.62
C PRO A 174 -12.35 13.33 15.93
N THR A 175 -11.06 13.09 16.14
CA THR A 175 -10.53 12.40 17.32
C THR A 175 -10.63 13.23 18.60
N GLU A 176 -10.79 14.55 18.47
CA GLU A 176 -11.00 15.47 19.60
C GLU A 176 -12.08 16.49 19.25
N LEU A 177 -13.15 16.51 20.03
CA LEU A 177 -14.13 17.59 20.02
C LEU A 177 -13.77 18.54 21.19
N TRP A 178 -13.08 19.64 20.90
CA TRP A 178 -12.91 20.71 21.88
C TRP A 178 -14.23 21.49 21.99
N VAL A 179 -14.88 21.39 23.15
CA VAL A 179 -16.06 22.19 23.52
C VAL A 179 -15.61 23.36 24.38
#